data_9b847ac22f4c60dfb3584643e6a46a79
#
_entry.id   9b847ac22f4c60dfb3584643e6a46a79
#
_cell.length_a   1.000
_cell.length_b   1.000
_cell.length_c   1.000
_cell.angle_alpha   90.00
_cell.angle_beta   90.00
_cell.angle_gamma   90.00
#
_symmetry.space_group_name_H-M   'P 1'
#
loop_
_entity.id
_entity.type
_entity.pdbx_description
1 polymer ?
#
loop_
_entity_poly.entity_id
_entity_poly.type
_entity_poly.pdbx_seq_one_letter_code
_entity_poly.pdbx_strand_id
1 'polypeptide(L)'
;MKLKTICLIGLFFFVLSYIMFSNSAAFEYFKKPVDFAHWFNLIGACLLLSFNQVFPKNKLNSVASVITALGVVAHIGLCTIDFIMWSYGDNEAAKSALSEHLSNTPAIVFPFVIVGPSLLFVGLAVHAVNFIKTHTISALMVIIGAPLVGFSFFVLKNGILMLLSCLVFSLGLYFLLCKNESMKSK
;
A
#
# COMPACT_ATOMS: atom_id res chain seq x y z
N MET A 1 -1.13 16.05 -16.55
CA MET A 1 -1.25 16.06 -15.07
C MET A 1 0.14 16.03 -14.46
N LYS A 2 0.44 16.85 -13.44
CA LYS A 2 1.77 16.84 -12.80
C LYS A 2 1.96 15.53 -12.02
N LEU A 3 3.15 14.92 -12.07
CA LEU A 3 3.47 13.65 -11.38
C LEU A 3 3.11 13.67 -9.89
N LYS A 4 3.29 14.80 -9.21
CA LYS A 4 2.89 14.97 -7.81
C LYS A 4 1.39 14.81 -7.60
N THR A 5 0.57 15.33 -8.52
CA THR A 5 -0.89 15.12 -8.46
C THR A 5 -1.23 13.64 -8.53
N ILE A 6 -0.49 12.87 -9.34
CA ILE A 6 -0.66 11.41 -9.42
C ILE A 6 -0.33 10.77 -8.08
N CYS A 7 0.80 11.16 -7.43
CA CYS A 7 1.14 10.66 -6.10
C CYS A 7 0.03 10.95 -5.07
N LEU A 8 -0.52 12.17 -5.09
CA LEU A 8 -1.59 12.57 -4.15
C LEU A 8 -2.88 11.77 -4.38
N ILE A 9 -3.26 11.57 -5.62
CA ILE A 9 -4.42 10.73 -5.98
C ILE A 9 -4.17 9.29 -5.54
N GLY A 10 -2.94 8.79 -5.74
CA GLY A 10 -2.54 7.46 -5.27
C GLY A 10 -2.67 7.31 -3.76
N LEU A 11 -2.13 8.27 -2.99
CA LEU A 11 -2.27 8.29 -1.53
C LEU A 11 -3.74 8.36 -1.09
N PHE A 12 -4.55 9.18 -1.76
CA PHE A 12 -5.97 9.30 -1.45
C PHE A 12 -6.71 7.97 -1.61
N PHE A 13 -6.58 7.30 -2.76
CA PHE A 13 -7.21 6.01 -2.98
C PHE A 13 -6.67 4.93 -2.05
N PHE A 14 -5.37 4.95 -1.79
CA PHE A 14 -4.74 3.99 -0.88
C PHE A 14 -5.27 4.14 0.55
N VAL A 15 -5.35 5.36 1.09
CA VAL A 15 -5.92 5.63 2.42
C VAL A 15 -7.41 5.29 2.45
N LEU A 16 -8.16 5.63 1.39
CA LEU A 16 -9.59 5.31 1.30
C LEU A 16 -9.84 3.81 1.39
N SER A 17 -9.03 2.99 0.72
CA SER A 17 -9.12 1.52 0.84
C SER A 17 -8.89 1.04 2.26
N TYR A 18 -7.90 1.59 2.97
CA TYR A 18 -7.62 1.23 4.37
C TYR A 18 -8.72 1.67 5.34
N ILE A 19 -9.40 2.78 5.08
CA ILE A 19 -10.62 3.17 5.82
C ILE A 19 -11.68 2.08 5.66
N MET A 20 -11.90 1.61 4.44
CA MET A 20 -12.90 0.56 4.17
C MET A 20 -12.51 -0.79 4.77
N PHE A 21 -11.22 -1.15 4.78
CA PHE A 21 -10.72 -2.37 5.42
C PHE A 21 -10.78 -2.31 6.95
N SER A 22 -10.64 -1.14 7.56
CA SER A 22 -10.61 -1.00 9.02
C SER A 22 -11.93 -1.40 9.69
N ASN A 23 -13.06 -1.26 8.98
CA ASN A 23 -14.38 -1.66 9.44
C ASN A 23 -15.19 -2.24 8.27
N SER A 24 -14.88 -3.46 7.88
CA SER A 24 -15.49 -4.12 6.73
C SER A 24 -17.02 -4.25 6.84
N ALA A 25 -17.58 -4.36 8.04
CA ALA A 25 -19.02 -4.42 8.27
C ALA A 25 -19.72 -3.09 7.97
N ALA A 26 -19.12 -1.95 8.37
CA ALA A 26 -19.68 -0.62 8.09
C ALA A 26 -19.69 -0.28 6.59
N PHE A 27 -18.76 -0.87 5.83
CA PHE A 27 -18.59 -0.62 4.40
C PHE A 27 -19.08 -1.76 3.50
N GLU A 28 -19.87 -2.70 4.02
CA GLU A 28 -20.37 -3.83 3.25
C GLU A 28 -21.18 -3.41 2.01
N TYR A 29 -21.87 -2.27 2.09
CA TYR A 29 -22.62 -1.70 0.98
C TYR A 29 -21.72 -1.35 -0.23
N PHE A 30 -20.47 -1.00 0.00
CA PHE A 30 -19.50 -0.68 -1.05
C PHE A 30 -18.80 -1.92 -1.66
N LYS A 31 -19.22 -3.11 -1.27
CA LYS A 31 -18.78 -4.37 -1.88
C LYS A 31 -19.71 -4.86 -3.00
N LYS A 32 -20.82 -4.17 -3.26
CA LYS A 32 -21.78 -4.54 -4.29
C LYS A 32 -22.08 -3.32 -5.18
N PRO A 33 -22.15 -3.46 -6.52
CA PRO A 33 -21.88 -4.67 -7.32
C PRO A 33 -20.38 -4.97 -7.52
N VAL A 34 -19.47 -4.15 -7.01
CA VAL A 34 -18.03 -4.25 -7.19
C VAL A 34 -17.35 -4.05 -5.83
N ASP A 35 -16.28 -4.78 -5.57
CA ASP A 35 -15.47 -4.57 -4.37
C ASP A 35 -14.60 -3.31 -4.50
N PHE A 36 -15.19 -2.15 -4.16
CA PHE A 36 -14.51 -0.86 -4.26
C PHE A 36 -13.31 -0.75 -3.33
N ALA A 37 -13.28 -1.45 -2.19
CA ALA A 37 -12.15 -1.40 -1.27
C ALA A 37 -10.87 -1.92 -1.93
N HIS A 38 -10.94 -3.08 -2.57
CA HIS A 38 -9.81 -3.65 -3.31
C HIS A 38 -9.51 -2.89 -4.60
N TRP A 39 -10.53 -2.33 -5.29
CA TRP A 39 -10.29 -1.46 -6.45
C TRP A 39 -9.54 -0.18 -6.07
N PHE A 40 -9.90 0.48 -4.98
CA PHE A 40 -9.18 1.66 -4.50
C PHE A 40 -7.76 1.32 -4.05
N ASN A 41 -7.57 0.16 -3.42
CA ASN A 41 -6.24 -0.33 -3.08
C ASN A 41 -5.37 -0.54 -4.33
N LEU A 42 -5.90 -1.26 -5.33
CA LEU A 42 -5.23 -1.53 -6.60
C LEU A 42 -4.82 -0.24 -7.31
N ILE A 43 -5.78 0.68 -7.51
CA ILE A 43 -5.52 1.97 -8.17
C ILE A 43 -4.51 2.78 -7.35
N GLY A 44 -4.71 2.85 -6.05
CA GLY A 44 -3.80 3.54 -5.13
C GLY A 44 -2.38 3.01 -5.25
N ALA A 45 -2.17 1.71 -5.10
CA ALA A 45 -0.86 1.06 -5.22
C ALA A 45 -0.19 1.34 -6.57
N CYS A 46 -0.92 1.22 -7.68
CA CYS A 46 -0.40 1.53 -9.02
C CYS A 46 0.05 2.99 -9.15
N LEU A 47 -0.73 3.94 -8.64
CA LEU A 47 -0.40 5.36 -8.70
C LEU A 47 0.77 5.74 -7.78
N LEU A 48 1.00 4.99 -6.70
CA LEU A 48 2.16 5.19 -5.82
C LEU A 48 3.50 4.91 -6.51
N LEU A 49 3.54 4.19 -7.65
CA LEU A 49 4.74 4.09 -8.48
C LEU A 49 5.29 5.45 -8.92
N SER A 50 4.46 6.48 -9.00
CA SER A 50 4.90 7.82 -9.38
C SER A 50 5.88 8.46 -8.40
N PHE A 51 5.94 7.99 -7.14
CA PHE A 51 6.98 8.41 -6.18
C PHE A 51 8.39 8.10 -6.68
N ASN A 52 8.60 7.01 -7.43
CA ASN A 52 9.88 6.65 -8.03
C ASN A 52 10.44 7.74 -8.96
N GLN A 53 9.56 8.57 -9.53
CA GLN A 53 9.94 9.62 -10.46
C GLN A 53 10.02 11.02 -9.80
N VAL A 54 9.33 11.20 -8.68
CA VAL A 54 9.27 12.49 -7.98
C VAL A 54 10.41 12.64 -7.00
N PHE A 55 10.85 11.57 -6.35
CA PHE A 55 11.93 11.58 -5.37
C PHE A 55 13.32 11.68 -6.01
N PRO A 56 14.38 12.07 -5.24
CA PRO A 56 15.72 12.30 -5.76
C PRO A 56 16.30 11.12 -6.54
N LYS A 57 16.98 11.38 -7.66
CA LYS A 57 17.60 10.32 -8.48
C LYS A 57 19.00 10.03 -7.97
N ASN A 58 19.14 8.95 -7.19
CA ASN A 58 20.42 8.43 -6.69
C ASN A 58 20.39 6.90 -6.60
N LYS A 59 21.51 6.27 -6.22
CA LYS A 59 21.62 4.79 -6.13
C LYS A 59 20.58 4.19 -5.17
N LEU A 60 20.37 4.83 -4.01
CA LEU A 60 19.39 4.36 -3.03
C LEU A 60 17.97 4.40 -3.61
N ASN A 61 17.64 5.48 -4.31
CA ASN A 61 16.35 5.65 -4.95
C ASN A 61 16.12 4.64 -6.09
N SER A 62 17.18 4.26 -6.81
CA SER A 62 17.09 3.22 -7.85
C SER A 62 16.72 1.87 -7.23
N VAL A 63 17.34 1.49 -6.12
CA VAL A 63 17.00 0.26 -5.39
C VAL A 63 15.58 0.33 -4.84
N ALA A 64 15.23 1.44 -4.18
CA ALA A 64 13.88 1.68 -3.65
C ALA A 64 12.81 1.56 -4.75
N SER A 65 13.08 2.09 -5.95
CA SER A 65 12.18 2.04 -7.09
C SER A 65 11.89 0.62 -7.57
N VAL A 66 12.90 -0.25 -7.59
CA VAL A 66 12.72 -1.67 -7.93
C VAL A 66 11.86 -2.37 -6.87
N ILE A 67 12.17 -2.16 -5.59
CA ILE A 67 11.41 -2.75 -4.48
C ILE A 67 9.95 -2.27 -4.52
N THR A 68 9.72 -0.98 -4.73
CA THR A 68 8.37 -0.42 -4.86
C THR A 68 7.61 -1.03 -6.03
N ALA A 69 8.26 -1.20 -7.19
CA ALA A 69 7.64 -1.79 -8.37
C ALA A 69 7.24 -3.26 -8.13
N LEU A 70 8.12 -4.05 -7.52
CA LEU A 70 7.81 -5.42 -7.13
C LEU A 70 6.64 -5.48 -6.14
N GLY A 71 6.61 -4.55 -5.17
CA GLY A 71 5.50 -4.43 -4.24
C GLY A 71 4.17 -4.11 -4.91
N VAL A 72 4.17 -3.24 -5.94
CA VAL A 72 2.95 -2.95 -6.71
C VAL A 72 2.49 -4.16 -7.51
N VAL A 73 3.40 -4.88 -8.17
CA VAL A 73 3.06 -6.13 -8.87
C VAL A 73 2.41 -7.13 -7.91
N ALA A 74 2.96 -7.26 -6.70
CA ALA A 74 2.39 -8.13 -5.68
C ALA A 74 1.00 -7.65 -5.20
N HIS A 75 0.78 -6.34 -5.04
CA HIS A 75 -0.56 -5.79 -4.72
C HIS A 75 -1.58 -6.09 -5.83
N ILE A 76 -1.18 -6.02 -7.10
CA ILE A 76 -2.04 -6.42 -8.22
C ILE A 76 -2.44 -7.89 -8.06
N GLY A 77 -1.48 -8.76 -7.76
CA GLY A 77 -1.74 -10.18 -7.52
C GLY A 77 -2.66 -10.42 -6.31
N LEU A 78 -2.41 -9.74 -5.18
CA LEU A 78 -3.26 -9.80 -3.99
C LEU A 78 -4.70 -9.38 -4.32
N CYS A 79 -4.90 -8.20 -4.89
CA CYS A 79 -6.24 -7.72 -5.25
C CYS A 79 -6.94 -8.64 -6.26
N THR A 80 -6.18 -9.28 -7.17
CA THR A 80 -6.76 -10.27 -8.10
C THR A 80 -7.28 -11.50 -7.35
N ILE A 81 -6.55 -11.99 -6.34
CA ILE A 81 -7.01 -13.09 -5.48
C ILE A 81 -8.30 -12.68 -4.76
N ASP A 82 -8.34 -11.47 -4.19
CA ASP A 82 -9.51 -10.96 -3.48
C ASP A 82 -10.72 -10.78 -4.41
N PHE A 83 -10.54 -10.33 -5.66
CA PHE A 83 -11.60 -10.27 -6.66
C PHE A 83 -12.13 -11.65 -7.04
N ILE A 84 -11.26 -12.66 -7.13
CA ILE A 84 -11.68 -14.05 -7.35
C ILE A 84 -12.49 -14.54 -6.14
N MET A 85 -12.02 -14.31 -4.91
CA MET A 85 -12.76 -14.65 -3.70
C MET A 85 -14.13 -13.95 -3.67
N TRP A 86 -14.17 -12.66 -4.00
CA TRP A 86 -15.40 -11.89 -4.09
C TRP A 86 -16.38 -12.44 -5.15
N SER A 87 -15.87 -12.93 -6.29
CA SER A 87 -16.70 -13.45 -7.40
C SER A 87 -17.54 -14.67 -7.04
N TYR A 88 -17.17 -15.39 -5.98
CA TYR A 88 -17.95 -16.52 -5.48
C TYR A 88 -19.25 -16.10 -4.74
N GLY A 89 -19.47 -14.80 -4.51
CA GLY A 89 -20.66 -14.30 -3.83
C GLY A 89 -20.87 -14.92 -2.46
N ASP A 90 -22.01 -15.56 -2.24
CA ASP A 90 -22.36 -16.21 -0.96
C ASP A 90 -21.94 -17.70 -0.91
N ASN A 91 -21.16 -18.17 -1.89
CA ASN A 91 -20.66 -19.55 -1.89
C ASN A 91 -19.46 -19.72 -0.98
N GLU A 92 -19.71 -19.83 0.33
CA GLU A 92 -18.67 -19.97 1.35
C GLU A 92 -17.85 -21.25 1.19
N ALA A 93 -18.43 -22.34 0.65
CA ALA A 93 -17.71 -23.58 0.41
C ALA A 93 -16.61 -23.40 -0.65
N ALA A 94 -16.91 -22.69 -1.75
CA ALA A 94 -15.93 -22.39 -2.79
C ALA A 94 -14.84 -21.43 -2.29
N LYS A 95 -15.20 -20.41 -1.51
CA LYS A 95 -14.22 -19.49 -0.88
C LYS A 95 -13.28 -20.24 0.05
N SER A 96 -13.81 -21.11 0.90
CA SER A 96 -13.03 -21.92 1.83
C SER A 96 -12.07 -22.86 1.09
N ALA A 97 -12.54 -23.52 0.05
CA ALA A 97 -11.72 -24.43 -0.77
C ALA A 97 -10.57 -23.66 -1.47
N LEU A 98 -10.84 -22.46 -2.01
CA LEU A 98 -9.79 -21.62 -2.60
C LEU A 98 -8.80 -21.14 -1.55
N SER A 99 -9.26 -20.68 -0.39
CA SER A 99 -8.41 -20.24 0.72
C SER A 99 -7.49 -21.35 1.20
N GLU A 100 -8.02 -22.57 1.36
CA GLU A 100 -7.24 -23.75 1.72
C GLU A 100 -6.20 -24.08 0.65
N HIS A 101 -6.60 -24.10 -0.62
CA HIS A 101 -5.68 -24.33 -1.75
C HIS A 101 -4.54 -23.31 -1.76
N LEU A 102 -4.85 -22.03 -1.64
CA LEU A 102 -3.86 -20.96 -1.62
C LEU A 102 -2.91 -21.08 -0.43
N SER A 103 -3.44 -21.35 0.79
CA SER A 103 -2.61 -21.48 1.99
C SER A 103 -1.62 -22.65 1.90
N ASN A 104 -1.97 -23.69 1.14
CA ASN A 104 -1.12 -24.85 0.87
C ASN A 104 -0.21 -24.65 -0.38
N THR A 105 -0.22 -23.47 -1.00
CA THR A 105 0.57 -23.15 -2.20
C THR A 105 1.55 -22.01 -1.92
N PRO A 106 2.72 -22.28 -1.28
CA PRO A 106 3.68 -21.24 -0.88
C PRO A 106 4.16 -20.36 -2.04
N ALA A 107 4.23 -20.91 -3.26
CA ALA A 107 4.62 -20.19 -4.46
C ALA A 107 3.67 -19.05 -4.83
N ILE A 108 2.44 -19.04 -4.33
CA ILE A 108 1.45 -17.97 -4.52
C ILE A 108 1.36 -17.12 -3.25
N VAL A 109 1.24 -17.76 -2.08
CA VAL A 109 1.00 -17.05 -0.82
C VAL A 109 2.17 -16.14 -0.45
N PHE A 110 3.42 -16.62 -0.52
CA PHE A 110 4.55 -15.78 -0.14
C PHE A 110 4.70 -14.53 -1.03
N PRO A 111 4.78 -14.64 -2.37
CA PRO A 111 5.01 -13.48 -3.21
C PRO A 111 3.80 -12.52 -3.29
N PHE A 112 2.56 -13.00 -3.20
CA PHE A 112 1.39 -12.17 -3.45
C PHE A 112 0.59 -11.80 -2.22
N VAL A 113 0.70 -12.55 -1.12
CA VAL A 113 -0.11 -12.29 0.09
C VAL A 113 0.74 -11.80 1.25
N ILE A 114 1.92 -12.38 1.49
CA ILE A 114 2.71 -12.11 2.70
C ILE A 114 3.83 -11.11 2.43
N VAL A 115 4.83 -11.51 1.65
CA VAL A 115 6.07 -10.75 1.45
C VAL A 115 5.89 -9.64 0.42
N GLY A 116 5.28 -9.97 -0.71
CA GLY A 116 5.21 -9.08 -1.86
C GLY A 116 4.51 -7.75 -1.58
N PRO A 117 3.29 -7.73 -1.02
CA PRO A 117 2.62 -6.47 -0.68
C PRO A 117 3.41 -5.60 0.30
N SER A 118 4.16 -6.22 1.23
CA SER A 118 5.03 -5.50 2.16
C SER A 118 6.16 -4.75 1.45
N LEU A 119 6.61 -5.21 0.27
CA LEU A 119 7.64 -4.54 -0.51
C LEU A 119 7.24 -3.13 -0.97
N LEU A 120 5.95 -2.86 -1.19
CA LEU A 120 5.48 -1.49 -1.49
C LEU A 120 5.83 -0.54 -0.35
N PHE A 121 5.53 -0.92 0.87
CA PHE A 121 5.81 -0.13 2.07
C PHE A 121 7.32 -0.01 2.30
N VAL A 122 8.07 -1.10 2.17
CA VAL A 122 9.53 -1.11 2.29
C VAL A 122 10.17 -0.21 1.24
N GLY A 123 9.77 -0.31 -0.02
CA GLY A 123 10.30 0.52 -1.11
C GLY A 123 10.08 2.01 -0.85
N LEU A 124 8.86 2.40 -0.44
CA LEU A 124 8.56 3.80 -0.10
C LEU A 124 9.29 4.26 1.17
N ALA A 125 9.51 3.38 2.16
CA ALA A 125 10.31 3.68 3.33
C ALA A 125 11.80 3.88 2.97
N VAL A 126 12.36 3.07 2.08
CA VAL A 126 13.73 3.26 1.56
C VAL A 126 13.86 4.58 0.80
N HIS A 127 12.85 4.97 0.01
CA HIS A 127 12.81 6.30 -0.59
C HIS A 127 12.87 7.42 0.46
N ALA A 128 12.14 7.27 1.58
CA ALA A 128 12.09 8.27 2.64
C ALA A 128 13.44 8.46 3.35
N VAL A 129 14.34 7.46 3.36
CA VAL A 129 15.69 7.57 3.94
C VAL A 129 16.50 8.72 3.32
N ASN A 130 16.28 9.05 2.04
CA ASN A 130 16.92 10.19 1.39
C ASN A 130 16.64 11.53 2.09
N PHE A 131 15.58 11.62 2.87
CA PHE A 131 15.11 12.82 3.52
C PHE A 131 15.39 12.86 5.03
N ILE A 132 16.03 11.82 5.58
CA ILE A 132 16.22 11.70 7.04
C ILE A 132 16.99 12.87 7.66
N LYS A 133 17.95 13.46 6.91
CA LYS A 133 18.76 14.61 7.36
C LYS A 133 18.06 15.95 7.17
N THR A 134 17.14 16.07 6.22
CA THR A 134 16.51 17.34 5.82
C THR A 134 15.08 17.46 6.33
N HIS A 135 14.36 16.34 6.43
CA HIS A 135 12.95 16.29 6.84
C HIS A 135 12.71 15.09 7.76
N THR A 136 13.48 15.05 8.87
CA THR A 136 13.57 13.93 9.81
C THR A 136 12.20 13.40 10.25
N ILE A 137 11.30 14.27 10.73
CA ILE A 137 9.98 13.84 11.23
C ILE A 137 9.18 13.15 10.14
N SER A 138 9.07 13.76 8.96
CA SER A 138 8.30 13.18 7.84
C SER A 138 8.91 11.85 7.36
N ALA A 139 10.25 11.76 7.30
CA ALA A 139 10.94 10.53 6.94
C ALA A 139 10.71 9.42 7.99
N LEU A 140 10.78 9.73 9.29
CA LEU A 140 10.52 8.79 10.36
C LEU A 140 9.05 8.31 10.37
N MET A 141 8.09 9.19 10.07
CA MET A 141 6.69 8.78 9.91
C MET A 141 6.53 7.69 8.85
N VAL A 142 7.23 7.80 7.72
CA VAL A 142 7.20 6.76 6.66
C VAL A 142 7.94 5.51 7.11
N ILE A 143 9.16 5.63 7.63
CA ILE A 143 10.03 4.50 7.99
C ILE A 143 9.42 3.67 9.12
N ILE A 144 8.78 4.31 10.10
CA ILE A 144 8.13 3.63 11.23
C ILE A 144 6.71 3.18 10.86
N GLY A 145 5.97 4.03 10.13
CA GLY A 145 4.61 3.70 9.68
C GLY A 145 4.55 2.45 8.82
N ALA A 146 5.54 2.27 7.93
CA ALA A 146 5.59 1.12 7.03
C ALA A 146 5.53 -0.25 7.77
N PRO A 147 6.45 -0.59 8.69
CA PRO A 147 6.38 -1.85 9.43
C PRO A 147 5.17 -1.94 10.36
N LEU A 148 4.69 -0.80 10.91
CA LEU A 148 3.52 -0.79 11.77
C LEU A 148 2.23 -1.21 11.03
N VAL A 149 2.08 -0.88 9.74
CA VAL A 149 0.94 -1.37 8.93
C VAL A 149 0.96 -2.89 8.88
N GLY A 150 2.09 -3.49 8.52
CA GLY A 150 2.24 -4.94 8.47
C GLY A 150 2.04 -5.62 9.82
N PHE A 151 2.63 -5.06 10.89
CA PHE A 151 2.49 -5.57 12.25
C PHE A 151 1.02 -5.54 12.72
N SER A 152 0.32 -4.42 12.47
CA SER A 152 -1.10 -4.29 12.83
C SER A 152 -1.98 -5.29 12.07
N PHE A 153 -1.66 -5.58 10.81
CA PHE A 153 -2.41 -6.52 9.99
C PHE A 153 -2.12 -7.98 10.35
N PHE A 154 -0.83 -8.39 10.33
CA PHE A 154 -0.46 -9.81 10.46
C PHE A 154 -0.42 -10.30 11.91
N VAL A 155 0.01 -9.44 12.84
CA VAL A 155 0.24 -9.84 14.24
C VAL A 155 -0.94 -9.46 15.12
N LEU A 156 -1.35 -8.18 15.09
CA LEU A 156 -2.42 -7.69 15.95
C LEU A 156 -3.82 -7.97 15.39
N LYS A 157 -3.93 -8.23 14.08
CA LYS A 157 -5.20 -8.43 13.35
C LYS A 157 -6.24 -7.35 13.69
N ASN A 158 -5.75 -6.10 13.79
CA ASN A 158 -6.55 -4.95 14.22
C ASN A 158 -6.65 -3.91 13.11
N GLY A 159 -7.84 -3.80 12.49
CA GLY A 159 -8.09 -2.90 11.36
C GLY A 159 -7.94 -1.42 11.72
N ILE A 160 -8.28 -1.00 12.95
CA ILE A 160 -8.15 0.39 13.38
C ILE A 160 -6.68 0.77 13.52
N LEU A 161 -5.87 -0.08 14.16
CA LEU A 161 -4.43 0.17 14.29
C LEU A 161 -3.74 0.14 12.91
N MET A 162 -4.18 -0.75 12.02
CA MET A 162 -3.70 -0.79 10.64
C MET A 162 -4.01 0.53 9.91
N LEU A 163 -5.23 1.06 10.03
CA LEU A 163 -5.61 2.36 9.46
C LEU A 163 -4.76 3.50 10.03
N LEU A 164 -4.62 3.58 11.36
CA LEU A 164 -3.82 4.63 12.00
C LEU A 164 -2.36 4.59 11.53
N SER A 165 -1.78 3.39 11.41
CA SER A 165 -0.43 3.20 10.90
C SER A 165 -0.31 3.63 9.43
N CYS A 166 -1.31 3.29 8.59
CA CYS A 166 -1.39 3.73 7.20
C CYS A 166 -1.53 5.25 7.08
N LEU A 167 -2.30 5.90 7.97
CA LEU A 167 -2.41 7.36 8.01
C LEU A 167 -1.07 8.01 8.37
N VAL A 168 -0.36 7.53 9.38
CA VAL A 168 0.98 8.04 9.73
C VAL A 168 1.94 7.90 8.55
N PHE A 169 1.99 6.73 7.94
CA PHE A 169 2.79 6.46 6.74
C PHE A 169 2.46 7.43 5.59
N SER A 170 1.17 7.56 5.25
CA SER A 170 0.70 8.39 4.14
C SER A 170 0.91 9.88 4.38
N LEU A 171 0.71 10.38 5.62
CA LEU A 171 1.01 11.75 5.99
C LEU A 171 2.51 12.04 5.89
N GLY A 172 3.37 11.10 6.28
CA GLY A 172 4.81 11.20 6.09
C GLY A 172 5.16 11.39 4.62
N LEU A 173 4.64 10.56 3.72
CA LEU A 173 4.85 10.69 2.27
C LEU A 173 4.30 12.00 1.71
N TYR A 174 3.12 12.43 2.14
CA TYR A 174 2.53 13.70 1.76
C TYR A 174 3.44 14.88 2.10
N PHE A 175 3.95 14.94 3.34
CA PHE A 175 4.85 16.01 3.76
C PHE A 175 6.18 15.98 3.00
N LEU A 176 6.76 14.80 2.72
CA LEU A 176 7.96 14.69 1.88
C LEU A 176 7.71 15.19 0.47
N LEU A 177 6.53 14.90 -0.10
CA LEU A 177 6.15 15.36 -1.44
C LEU A 177 6.02 16.89 -1.52
N CYS A 178 5.40 17.51 -0.52
CA CYS A 178 5.24 18.98 -0.46
C CYS A 178 6.58 19.70 -0.27
N LYS A 179 7.44 19.20 0.60
CA LYS A 179 8.72 19.83 0.94
C LYS A 179 9.78 19.71 -0.18
N ASN A 180 9.69 18.69 -1.02
CA ASN A 180 10.58 18.53 -2.16
C ASN A 180 10.46 19.67 -3.22
N GLU A 181 9.43 20.51 -3.13
CA GLU A 181 9.30 21.71 -3.98
C GLU A 181 10.23 22.85 -3.56
N SER A 182 10.38 23.04 -2.27
CA SER A 182 11.20 24.14 -1.74
C SER A 182 12.68 24.00 -2.06
N MET A 183 13.15 22.79 -2.36
CA MET A 183 14.54 22.53 -2.74
C MET A 183 14.83 22.74 -4.24
N LYS A 184 13.81 22.72 -5.11
CA LYS A 184 13.97 22.94 -6.56
C LYS A 184 13.82 24.40 -6.96
N SER A 185 13.35 25.26 -6.05
CA SER A 185 13.16 26.70 -6.29
C SER A 185 14.31 27.58 -5.74
N LYS A 186 15.34 26.97 -5.16
CA LYS A 186 16.61 27.57 -4.77
C LYS A 186 17.74 27.09 -5.70
#